data_5cf9aa5cf3f03c529f62728cc8bbeaa0
#
_entry.id   5cf9aa5cf3f03c529f62728cc8bbeaa0
#
_cell.length_a   1.000
_cell.length_b   1.000
_cell.length_c   1.000
_cell.angle_alpha   90.00
_cell.angle_beta   90.00
_cell.angle_gamma   90.00
#
_symmetry.space_group_name_H-M   'P 1'
#
loop_
_entity.id
_entity.type
_entity.pdbx_description
1 polymer ?
#
loop_
_entity_poly.entity_id
_entity_poly.type
_entity_poly.pdbx_seq_one_letter_code
_entity_poly.pdbx_strand_id
1 'polypeptide(L)'
;MKQPELGKKISELRKQKGFTQEELVAQCNINVRTIQRIEAGEVTPRSFTLKTILDALGESLENLEEKEVSPFKNFDVSEIKTYIIYLKAAWICGIIYFLSGFVEFAVDYARFYEDELLIPKGAYISMKFIVLLSFIYFLWGFVLSGKFLKNYLLKIGAFFLMGTSILFYGYDMVSLYFEPFYVDYVSTAQSFFFGIGGIVFGLALMRLKEPMGKIPEIAGGFEVVSGILFTLVFLGGLGLLFLIPAIILQIILLYKIGEMLKTEIS
;
A
#
# COMPACT_ATOMS: atom_id res chain seq x y z
N MET A 1 4.03 -23.55 2.44
CA MET A 1 2.72 -23.31 3.10
C MET A 1 2.68 -23.80 4.54
N LYS A 2 2.10 -23.03 5.50
CA LYS A 2 1.92 -23.39 6.92
C LYS A 2 0.43 -23.48 7.26
N GLN A 3 0.09 -24.13 8.41
CA GLN A 3 -1.28 -24.10 8.93
C GLN A 3 -1.64 -22.67 9.42
N PRO A 4 -2.91 -22.22 9.27
CA PRO A 4 -4.09 -22.98 8.77
C PRO A 4 -4.31 -22.96 7.24
N GLU A 5 -3.46 -22.28 6.46
CA GLU A 5 -3.62 -22.11 5.02
C GLU A 5 -3.52 -23.42 4.24
N LEU A 6 -2.60 -24.30 4.64
CA LEU A 6 -2.43 -25.62 4.04
C LEU A 6 -3.71 -26.45 4.16
N GLY A 7 -4.34 -26.46 5.34
CA GLY A 7 -5.58 -27.19 5.57
C GLY A 7 -6.74 -26.69 4.72
N LYS A 8 -6.92 -25.36 4.64
CA LYS A 8 -7.93 -24.74 3.76
C LYS A 8 -7.71 -25.15 2.29
N LYS A 9 -6.46 -25.11 1.83
CA LYS A 9 -6.11 -25.45 0.44
C LYS A 9 -6.42 -26.90 0.11
N ILE A 10 -6.10 -27.83 1.01
CA ILE A 10 -6.44 -29.26 0.88
C ILE A 10 -7.96 -29.42 0.78
N SER A 11 -8.72 -28.74 1.64
CA SER A 11 -10.19 -28.79 1.64
C SER A 11 -10.78 -28.24 0.33
N GLU A 12 -10.22 -27.13 -0.20
CA GLU A 12 -10.64 -26.57 -1.48
C GLU A 12 -10.37 -27.52 -2.64
N LEU A 13 -9.17 -28.08 -2.73
CA LEU A 13 -8.80 -29.06 -3.78
C LEU A 13 -9.67 -30.31 -3.73
N ARG A 14 -9.93 -30.84 -2.54
CA ARG A 14 -10.85 -31.96 -2.36
C ARG A 14 -12.24 -31.67 -2.91
N LYS A 15 -12.80 -30.50 -2.52
CA LYS A 15 -14.12 -30.06 -2.99
C LYS A 15 -14.17 -29.83 -4.49
N GLN A 16 -13.10 -29.24 -5.07
CA GLN A 16 -12.98 -29.04 -6.51
C GLN A 16 -12.97 -30.36 -7.30
N LYS A 17 -12.38 -31.42 -6.72
CA LYS A 17 -12.38 -32.77 -7.29
C LYS A 17 -13.66 -33.57 -6.97
N GLY A 18 -14.59 -32.99 -6.22
CA GLY A 18 -15.86 -33.62 -5.88
C GLY A 18 -15.77 -34.69 -4.78
N PHE A 19 -14.63 -34.83 -4.09
CA PHE A 19 -14.49 -35.86 -3.04
C PHE A 19 -15.10 -35.42 -1.70
N THR A 20 -15.79 -36.38 -1.04
CA THR A 20 -16.05 -36.30 0.41
C THR A 20 -14.78 -36.55 1.21
N GLN A 21 -14.79 -36.26 2.51
CA GLN A 21 -13.63 -36.56 3.37
C GLN A 21 -13.38 -38.08 3.45
N GLU A 22 -14.45 -38.87 3.47
CA GLU A 22 -14.44 -40.31 3.51
C GLU A 22 -13.84 -40.91 2.23
N GLU A 23 -14.22 -40.39 1.05
CA GLU A 23 -13.68 -40.84 -0.23
C GLU A 23 -12.20 -40.53 -0.38
N LEU A 24 -11.75 -39.30 0.03
CA LEU A 24 -10.34 -38.97 0.01
C LEU A 24 -9.53 -39.88 0.93
N VAL A 25 -10.04 -40.15 2.12
CA VAL A 25 -9.38 -41.03 3.10
C VAL A 25 -9.25 -42.46 2.59
N ALA A 26 -10.26 -42.96 1.91
CA ALA A 26 -10.22 -44.31 1.30
C ALA A 26 -9.08 -44.43 0.27
N GLN A 27 -8.80 -43.36 -0.50
CA GLN A 27 -7.68 -43.33 -1.46
C GLN A 27 -6.32 -43.15 -0.79
N CYS A 28 -6.24 -42.42 0.33
CA CYS A 28 -5.00 -42.11 1.05
C CYS A 28 -4.60 -43.17 2.08
N ASN A 29 -5.48 -44.10 2.42
CA ASN A 29 -5.32 -45.04 3.51
C ASN A 29 -4.94 -44.37 4.85
N ILE A 30 -5.61 -43.27 5.18
CA ILE A 30 -5.44 -42.52 6.42
C ILE A 30 -6.79 -42.44 7.16
N ASN A 31 -6.79 -41.97 8.41
CA ASN A 31 -8.02 -41.87 9.20
C ASN A 31 -8.79 -40.56 8.87
N VAL A 32 -10.13 -40.65 8.80
CA VAL A 32 -11.03 -39.49 8.57
C VAL A 32 -10.73 -38.35 9.56
N ARG A 33 -10.55 -38.70 10.82
CA ARG A 33 -10.21 -37.72 11.86
C ARG A 33 -8.90 -36.95 11.59
N THR A 34 -7.95 -37.61 10.92
CA THR A 34 -6.68 -36.98 10.52
C THR A 34 -6.92 -35.91 9.44
N ILE A 35 -7.70 -36.23 8.40
CA ILE A 35 -8.06 -35.25 7.34
C ILE A 35 -8.84 -34.07 7.96
N GLN A 36 -9.82 -34.35 8.81
CA GLN A 36 -10.62 -33.30 9.48
C GLN A 36 -9.72 -32.31 10.25
N ARG A 37 -8.78 -32.82 11.04
CA ARG A 37 -7.85 -31.97 11.80
C ARG A 37 -6.87 -31.20 10.91
N ILE A 38 -6.44 -31.80 9.80
CA ILE A 38 -5.58 -31.12 8.80
C ILE A 38 -6.37 -29.98 8.13
N GLU A 39 -7.59 -30.26 7.65
CA GLU A 39 -8.45 -29.26 6.99
C GLU A 39 -8.90 -28.14 7.95
N ALA A 40 -9.09 -28.45 9.22
CA ALA A 40 -9.36 -27.45 10.27
C ALA A 40 -8.13 -26.62 10.67
N GLY A 41 -6.94 -26.98 10.18
CA GLY A 41 -5.70 -26.28 10.52
C GLY A 41 -5.13 -26.60 11.90
N GLU A 42 -5.67 -27.63 12.58
CA GLU A 42 -5.26 -28.02 13.94
C GLU A 42 -3.92 -28.76 13.97
N VAL A 43 -3.56 -29.46 12.88
CA VAL A 43 -2.37 -30.30 12.80
C VAL A 43 -1.68 -30.10 11.46
N THR A 44 -0.36 -29.93 11.50
CA THR A 44 0.48 -29.94 10.30
C THR A 44 0.78 -31.40 9.90
N PRO A 45 0.38 -31.86 8.70
CA PRO A 45 0.68 -33.21 8.25
C PRO A 45 2.19 -33.40 8.08
N ARG A 46 2.68 -34.63 8.31
CA ARG A 46 4.04 -35.00 7.96
C ARG A 46 4.19 -35.04 6.43
N SER A 47 5.40 -34.82 5.92
CA SER A 47 5.69 -34.77 4.48
C SER A 47 5.14 -35.97 3.71
N PHE A 48 5.25 -37.18 4.26
CA PHE A 48 4.69 -38.39 3.68
C PHE A 48 3.15 -38.34 3.57
N THR A 49 2.47 -37.95 4.67
CA THR A 49 1.00 -37.82 4.70
C THR A 49 0.51 -36.75 3.73
N LEU A 50 1.22 -35.62 3.67
CA LEU A 50 0.91 -34.55 2.73
C LEU A 50 1.04 -35.04 1.28
N LYS A 51 2.15 -35.71 0.96
CA LYS A 51 2.38 -36.27 -0.38
C LYS A 51 1.27 -37.25 -0.76
N THR A 52 0.89 -38.17 0.12
CA THR A 52 -0.19 -39.14 -0.14
C THR A 52 -1.54 -38.47 -0.40
N ILE A 53 -1.87 -37.41 0.34
CA ILE A 53 -3.10 -36.63 0.12
C ILE A 53 -3.07 -35.95 -1.25
N LEU A 54 -1.93 -35.35 -1.62
CA LEU A 54 -1.77 -34.64 -2.87
C LEU A 54 -1.82 -35.59 -4.08
N ASP A 55 -1.13 -36.72 -3.99
CA ASP A 55 -1.15 -37.77 -5.02
C ASP A 55 -2.59 -38.24 -5.27
N ALA A 56 -3.38 -38.46 -4.21
CA ALA A 56 -4.80 -38.83 -4.33
C ALA A 56 -5.66 -37.70 -4.95
N LEU A 57 -5.30 -36.45 -4.75
CA LEU A 57 -5.94 -35.29 -5.36
C LEU A 57 -5.42 -34.99 -6.78
N GLY A 58 -4.42 -35.76 -7.26
CA GLY A 58 -3.78 -35.54 -8.56
C GLY A 58 -2.98 -34.25 -8.62
N GLU A 59 -2.42 -33.81 -7.50
CA GLU A 59 -1.60 -32.63 -7.35
C GLU A 59 -0.19 -32.99 -6.84
N SER A 60 0.81 -32.16 -7.15
CA SER A 60 2.18 -32.33 -6.62
C SER A 60 2.47 -31.30 -5.53
N LEU A 61 3.50 -31.57 -4.69
CA LEU A 61 4.00 -30.57 -3.73
C LEU A 61 4.45 -29.31 -4.43
N GLU A 62 5.07 -29.43 -5.60
CA GLU A 62 5.51 -28.31 -6.43
C GLU A 62 4.32 -27.48 -6.91
N ASN A 63 3.22 -28.11 -7.32
CA ASN A 63 1.98 -27.40 -7.70
C ASN A 63 1.30 -26.69 -6.52
N LEU A 64 1.48 -27.17 -5.28
CA LEU A 64 0.99 -26.48 -4.10
C LEU A 64 1.82 -25.24 -3.77
N GLU A 65 3.13 -25.32 -3.94
CA GLU A 65 4.06 -24.21 -3.74
C GLU A 65 3.98 -23.22 -4.92
N GLU A 66 3.80 -23.71 -6.16
CA GLU A 66 3.58 -22.86 -7.34
C GLU A 66 2.20 -22.16 -7.35
N LYS A 67 1.20 -22.64 -6.62
CA LYS A 67 -0.12 -21.97 -6.49
C LYS A 67 -0.18 -20.90 -5.40
N GLU A 68 0.89 -20.60 -4.69
CA GLU A 68 1.18 -19.22 -4.28
C GLU A 68 1.58 -18.47 -5.56
N VAL A 69 0.57 -18.17 -6.39
CA VAL A 69 0.77 -17.42 -7.63
C VAL A 69 1.40 -16.10 -7.22
N SER A 70 2.74 -16.04 -7.34
CA SER A 70 3.42 -14.77 -7.26
C SER A 70 2.58 -13.77 -8.06
N PRO A 71 2.13 -12.65 -7.48
CA PRO A 71 1.34 -11.65 -8.18
C PRO A 71 2.06 -11.14 -9.44
N PHE A 72 3.30 -11.54 -9.65
CA PHE A 72 4.21 -11.10 -10.71
C PHE A 72 4.39 -12.12 -11.86
N LYS A 73 3.83 -13.33 -11.76
CA LYS A 73 3.98 -14.42 -12.78
C LYS A 73 3.53 -14.02 -14.21
N ASN A 74 2.74 -12.97 -14.34
CA ASN A 74 2.24 -12.48 -15.63
C ASN A 74 3.06 -11.31 -16.21
N PHE A 75 4.18 -10.93 -15.58
CA PHE A 75 5.03 -9.84 -16.05
C PHE A 75 6.32 -10.39 -16.65
N ASP A 76 6.76 -9.81 -17.76
CA ASP A 76 8.05 -10.11 -18.34
C ASP A 76 9.19 -9.61 -17.44
N VAL A 77 10.32 -10.31 -17.45
CA VAL A 77 11.53 -9.95 -16.66
C VAL A 77 11.98 -8.51 -16.96
N SER A 78 11.86 -8.05 -18.20
CA SER A 78 12.19 -6.70 -18.61
C SER A 78 11.25 -5.65 -17.97
N GLU A 79 9.96 -5.97 -17.87
CA GLU A 79 8.97 -5.14 -17.19
C GLU A 79 9.28 -5.05 -15.70
N ILE A 80 9.56 -6.19 -15.04
CA ILE A 80 9.89 -6.23 -13.60
C ILE A 80 11.13 -5.36 -13.31
N LYS A 81 12.18 -5.45 -14.13
CA LYS A 81 13.37 -4.59 -13.98
C LYS A 81 13.02 -3.10 -14.07
N THR A 82 12.18 -2.72 -15.01
CA THR A 82 11.70 -1.34 -15.17
C THR A 82 10.92 -0.88 -13.94
N TYR A 83 10.05 -1.72 -13.39
CA TYR A 83 9.29 -1.40 -12.19
C TYR A 83 10.16 -1.25 -10.94
N ILE A 84 11.19 -2.06 -10.78
CA ILE A 84 12.18 -1.91 -9.70
C ILE A 84 12.82 -0.52 -9.73
N ILE A 85 13.18 -0.02 -10.92
CA ILE A 85 13.76 1.32 -11.09
C ILE A 85 12.74 2.40 -10.67
N TYR A 86 11.49 2.30 -11.12
CA TYR A 86 10.44 3.25 -10.75
C TYR A 86 10.13 3.23 -9.25
N LEU A 87 10.04 2.05 -8.63
CA LEU A 87 9.81 1.94 -7.18
C LEU A 87 10.99 2.49 -6.38
N LYS A 88 12.23 2.30 -6.88
CA LYS A 88 13.42 2.91 -6.27
C LYS A 88 13.34 4.44 -6.33
N ALA A 89 12.98 5.01 -7.47
CA ALA A 89 12.77 6.46 -7.59
C ALA A 89 11.63 6.93 -6.68
N ALA A 90 10.53 6.18 -6.59
CA ALA A 90 9.37 6.54 -5.80
C ALA A 90 9.67 6.63 -4.29
N TRP A 91 10.34 5.63 -3.68
CA TRP A 91 10.66 5.73 -2.26
C TRP A 91 11.73 6.80 -1.96
N ILE A 92 12.67 7.07 -2.89
CA ILE A 92 13.62 8.19 -2.77
C ILE A 92 12.86 9.52 -2.81
N CYS A 93 11.92 9.68 -3.76
CA CYS A 93 11.04 10.86 -3.82
C CYS A 93 10.19 10.99 -2.55
N GLY A 94 9.75 9.89 -1.95
CA GLY A 94 9.09 9.89 -0.65
C GLY A 94 9.94 10.48 0.46
N ILE A 95 11.25 10.19 0.50
CA ILE A 95 12.18 10.80 1.46
C ILE A 95 12.31 12.31 1.20
N ILE A 96 12.47 12.71 -0.08
CA ILE A 96 12.56 14.13 -0.46
C ILE A 96 11.30 14.87 -0.04
N TYR A 97 10.12 14.31 -0.35
CA TYR A 97 8.83 14.86 0.07
C TYR A 97 8.74 15.02 1.59
N PHE A 98 9.09 13.98 2.33
CA PHE A 98 9.05 13.98 3.78
C PHE A 98 9.93 15.07 4.41
N LEU A 99 11.18 15.18 3.94
CA LEU A 99 12.13 16.17 4.47
C LEU A 99 11.78 17.59 4.04
N SER A 100 11.40 17.80 2.77
CA SER A 100 11.04 19.12 2.26
C SER A 100 9.70 19.62 2.84
N GLY A 101 8.81 18.73 3.25
CA GLY A 101 7.53 19.07 3.86
C GLY A 101 7.67 19.86 5.18
N PHE A 102 8.73 19.65 5.95
CA PHE A 102 8.98 20.45 7.16
C PHE A 102 9.36 21.89 6.82
N VAL A 103 10.18 22.09 5.77
CA VAL A 103 10.56 23.41 5.29
C VAL A 103 9.35 24.12 4.70
N GLU A 104 8.58 23.40 3.88
CA GLU A 104 7.34 23.90 3.29
C GLU A 104 6.36 24.36 4.36
N PHE A 105 6.10 23.53 5.37
CA PHE A 105 5.20 23.85 6.46
C PHE A 105 5.59 25.16 7.16
N ALA A 106 6.89 25.34 7.46
CA ALA A 106 7.37 26.57 8.11
C ALA A 106 7.18 27.81 7.22
N VAL A 107 7.49 27.70 5.92
CA VAL A 107 7.36 28.80 4.96
C VAL A 107 5.89 29.15 4.70
N ASP A 108 5.02 28.14 4.58
CA ASP A 108 3.58 28.36 4.39
C ASP A 108 2.92 28.95 5.63
N TYR A 109 3.31 28.48 6.82
CA TYR A 109 2.81 29.03 8.08
C TYR A 109 3.13 30.54 8.18
N ALA A 110 4.37 30.94 7.96
CA ALA A 110 4.76 32.35 7.98
C ALA A 110 3.98 33.16 6.92
N ARG A 111 3.85 32.62 5.71
CA ARG A 111 3.16 33.30 4.62
C ARG A 111 1.67 33.49 4.85
N PHE A 112 0.96 32.46 5.31
CA PHE A 112 -0.50 32.49 5.40
C PHE A 112 -1.07 32.96 6.73
N TYR A 113 -0.28 32.84 7.81
CA TYR A 113 -0.72 33.18 9.16
C TYR A 113 0.03 34.39 9.79
N GLU A 114 1.27 34.63 9.34
CA GLU A 114 2.07 35.77 9.83
C GLU A 114 2.23 36.88 8.78
N ASP A 115 1.68 36.66 7.56
CA ASP A 115 1.78 37.56 6.41
C ASP A 115 3.23 37.91 6.02
N GLU A 116 4.16 36.96 6.29
CA GLU A 116 5.59 37.10 6.03
C GLU A 116 6.09 36.08 5.01
N LEU A 117 6.70 36.53 3.93
CA LEU A 117 7.32 35.66 2.95
C LEU A 117 8.81 35.44 3.29
N LEU A 118 9.14 34.35 4.00
CA LEU A 118 10.49 34.05 4.48
C LEU A 118 11.54 33.89 3.37
N ILE A 119 11.13 33.59 2.14
CA ILE A 119 12.01 33.34 0.99
C ILE A 119 11.51 34.11 -0.25
N PRO A 120 12.40 34.45 -1.20
CA PRO A 120 11.99 35.10 -2.44
C PRO A 120 10.93 34.32 -3.22
N LYS A 121 10.02 35.01 -3.93
CA LYS A 121 8.93 34.39 -4.70
C LYS A 121 9.41 33.26 -5.65
N GLY A 122 10.54 33.44 -6.31
CA GLY A 122 11.11 32.40 -7.18
C GLY A 122 11.55 31.16 -6.42
N ALA A 123 12.14 31.32 -5.24
CA ALA A 123 12.54 30.21 -4.38
C ALA A 123 11.30 29.46 -3.83
N TYR A 124 10.23 30.21 -3.46
CA TYR A 124 8.96 29.61 -3.04
C TYR A 124 8.35 28.74 -4.13
N ILE A 125 8.25 29.23 -5.37
CA ILE A 125 7.74 28.47 -6.51
C ILE A 125 8.60 27.23 -6.75
N SER A 126 9.94 27.35 -6.71
CA SER A 126 10.84 26.21 -6.89
C SER A 126 10.65 25.16 -5.79
N MET A 127 10.51 25.59 -4.55
CA MET A 127 10.23 24.72 -3.41
C MET A 127 8.90 23.96 -3.62
N LYS A 128 7.82 24.67 -3.98
CA LYS A 128 6.51 24.05 -4.25
C LYS A 128 6.56 23.03 -5.38
N PHE A 129 7.31 23.31 -6.46
CA PHE A 129 7.51 22.34 -7.54
C PHE A 129 8.28 21.10 -7.06
N ILE A 130 9.33 21.26 -6.27
CA ILE A 130 10.09 20.11 -5.73
C ILE A 130 9.20 19.23 -4.86
N VAL A 131 8.43 19.83 -3.95
CA VAL A 131 7.53 19.09 -3.06
C VAL A 131 6.44 18.40 -3.86
N LEU A 132 5.77 19.11 -4.78
CA LEU A 132 4.72 18.55 -5.63
C LEU A 132 5.23 17.38 -6.49
N LEU A 133 6.34 17.55 -7.19
CA LEU A 133 6.88 16.50 -8.05
C LEU A 133 7.33 15.29 -7.23
N SER A 134 7.99 15.50 -6.09
CA SER A 134 8.39 14.40 -5.22
C SER A 134 7.19 13.65 -4.64
N PHE A 135 6.10 14.35 -4.29
CA PHE A 135 4.86 13.73 -3.83
C PHE A 135 4.17 12.92 -4.95
N ILE A 136 4.07 13.47 -6.15
CA ILE A 136 3.50 12.76 -7.32
C ILE A 136 4.29 11.48 -7.61
N TYR A 137 5.63 11.56 -7.67
CA TYR A 137 6.46 10.37 -7.90
C TYR A 137 6.36 9.34 -6.78
N PHE A 138 6.28 9.80 -5.54
CA PHE A 138 6.05 8.93 -4.38
C PHE A 138 4.72 8.17 -4.50
N LEU A 139 3.62 8.88 -4.78
CA LEU A 139 2.30 8.26 -4.98
C LEU A 139 2.25 7.37 -6.24
N TRP A 140 3.02 7.72 -7.28
CA TRP A 140 3.13 6.86 -8.46
C TRP A 140 3.65 5.47 -8.14
N GLY A 141 4.55 5.35 -7.17
CA GLY A 141 4.99 4.05 -6.64
C GLY A 141 3.83 3.20 -6.13
N PHE A 142 2.83 3.80 -5.48
CA PHE A 142 1.62 3.10 -5.03
C PHE A 142 0.65 2.78 -6.18
N VAL A 143 0.57 3.62 -7.21
CA VAL A 143 -0.18 3.30 -8.43
C VAL A 143 0.38 2.04 -9.08
N LEU A 144 1.70 1.95 -9.22
CA LEU A 144 2.39 0.78 -9.75
C LEU A 144 2.17 -0.45 -8.84
N SER A 145 2.37 -0.29 -7.53
CA SER A 145 2.12 -1.36 -6.55
C SER A 145 0.67 -1.87 -6.62
N GLY A 146 -0.31 -0.96 -6.78
CA GLY A 146 -1.71 -1.31 -6.96
C GLY A 146 -2.01 -2.08 -8.26
N LYS A 147 -1.18 -1.91 -9.30
CA LYS A 147 -1.27 -2.71 -10.53
C LYS A 147 -0.86 -4.16 -10.27
N PHE A 148 0.28 -4.39 -9.61
CA PHE A 148 0.79 -5.74 -9.32
C PHE A 148 -0.06 -6.49 -8.31
N LEU A 149 -0.42 -5.81 -7.22
CA LEU A 149 -1.15 -6.39 -6.10
C LEU A 149 -2.67 -6.37 -6.33
N LYS A 150 -3.12 -6.03 -7.56
CA LYS A 150 -4.53 -5.96 -7.97
C LYS A 150 -5.41 -5.13 -7.02
N ASN A 151 -4.83 -4.09 -6.42
CA ASN A 151 -5.51 -3.19 -5.49
C ASN A 151 -5.95 -1.91 -6.22
N TYR A 152 -7.15 -1.95 -6.81
CA TYR A 152 -7.70 -0.82 -7.55
C TYR A 152 -7.98 0.40 -6.66
N LEU A 153 -8.38 0.17 -5.39
CA LEU A 153 -8.66 1.25 -4.45
C LEU A 153 -7.39 2.06 -4.15
N LEU A 154 -6.24 1.40 -4.06
CA LEU A 154 -4.95 2.05 -3.86
C LEU A 154 -4.61 3.00 -5.03
N LYS A 155 -4.88 2.57 -6.26
CA LYS A 155 -4.70 3.42 -7.44
C LYS A 155 -5.63 4.63 -7.41
N ILE A 156 -6.92 4.42 -7.10
CA ILE A 156 -7.92 5.50 -7.04
C ILE A 156 -7.51 6.52 -5.97
N GLY A 157 -7.17 6.07 -4.75
CA GLY A 157 -6.73 6.95 -3.66
C GLY A 157 -5.47 7.74 -4.02
N ALA A 158 -4.47 7.09 -4.64
CA ALA A 158 -3.26 7.76 -5.09
C ALA A 158 -3.54 8.82 -6.16
N PHE A 159 -4.34 8.51 -7.19
CA PHE A 159 -4.72 9.49 -8.21
C PHE A 159 -5.53 10.65 -7.64
N PHE A 160 -6.42 10.38 -6.69
CA PHE A 160 -7.19 11.42 -6.03
C PHE A 160 -6.26 12.38 -5.27
N LEU A 161 -5.32 11.86 -4.48
CA LEU A 161 -4.33 12.67 -3.75
C LEU A 161 -3.41 13.45 -4.70
N MET A 162 -2.98 12.86 -5.83
CA MET A 162 -2.21 13.57 -6.85
C MET A 162 -3.00 14.74 -7.44
N GLY A 163 -4.26 14.52 -7.83
CA GLY A 163 -5.11 15.57 -8.39
C GLY A 163 -5.36 16.69 -7.38
N THR A 164 -5.65 16.34 -6.14
CA THR A 164 -5.80 17.30 -5.04
C THR A 164 -4.52 18.12 -4.85
N SER A 165 -3.35 17.47 -4.83
CA SER A 165 -2.08 18.19 -4.66
C SER A 165 -1.79 19.17 -5.80
N ILE A 166 -2.04 18.78 -7.05
CA ILE A 166 -1.84 19.68 -8.21
C ILE A 166 -2.69 20.95 -8.07
N LEU A 167 -3.95 20.81 -7.65
CA LEU A 167 -4.86 21.95 -7.49
C LEU A 167 -4.38 22.89 -6.40
N PHE A 168 -4.07 22.38 -5.21
CA PHE A 168 -3.73 23.25 -4.07
C PHE A 168 -2.31 23.82 -4.16
N TYR A 169 -1.33 23.05 -4.64
CA TYR A 169 0.01 23.59 -4.92
C TYR A 169 -0.01 24.61 -6.05
N GLY A 170 -0.87 24.40 -7.06
CA GLY A 170 -1.13 25.38 -8.11
C GLY A 170 -1.70 26.68 -7.54
N TYR A 171 -2.69 26.60 -6.65
CA TYR A 171 -3.21 27.76 -5.94
C TYR A 171 -2.13 28.49 -5.14
N ASP A 172 -1.31 27.77 -4.37
CA ASP A 172 -0.23 28.37 -3.56
C ASP A 172 0.76 29.17 -4.40
N MET A 173 1.13 28.65 -5.59
CA MET A 173 2.04 29.35 -6.51
C MET A 173 1.41 30.56 -7.17
N VAL A 174 0.16 30.43 -7.61
CA VAL A 174 -0.57 31.50 -8.31
C VAL A 174 -0.91 32.65 -7.34
N SER A 175 -1.30 32.33 -6.10
CA SER A 175 -1.65 33.32 -5.07
C SER A 175 -0.48 34.22 -4.63
N LEU A 176 0.77 33.95 -5.07
CA LEU A 176 1.89 34.89 -4.89
C LEU A 176 1.78 36.18 -5.70
N TYR A 177 0.97 36.18 -6.76
CA TYR A 177 0.83 37.30 -7.72
C TYR A 177 -0.51 38.00 -7.62
N PHE A 178 -1.44 37.45 -6.86
CA PHE A 178 -2.76 38.00 -6.62
C PHE A 178 -3.00 38.02 -5.11
N GLU A 179 -3.83 38.95 -4.64
CA GLU A 179 -4.27 38.90 -3.23
C GLU A 179 -4.88 37.49 -2.98
N PRO A 180 -4.43 36.79 -1.92
CA PRO A 180 -4.90 35.44 -1.66
C PRO A 180 -6.41 35.44 -1.41
N PHE A 181 -7.15 34.91 -2.38
CA PHE A 181 -8.60 34.87 -2.32
C PHE A 181 -9.01 33.83 -1.29
N TYR A 182 -9.62 34.27 -0.18
CA TYR A 182 -10.22 33.39 0.83
C TYR A 182 -9.28 32.29 1.35
N VAL A 183 -8.11 32.63 1.88
CA VAL A 183 -7.11 31.68 2.42
C VAL A 183 -7.75 30.65 3.36
N ASP A 184 -8.64 31.10 4.26
CA ASP A 184 -9.32 30.22 5.24
C ASP A 184 -10.21 29.17 4.55
N TYR A 185 -10.92 29.56 3.47
CA TYR A 185 -11.76 28.62 2.75
C TYR A 185 -10.93 27.63 1.94
N VAL A 186 -9.82 28.08 1.35
CA VAL A 186 -8.93 27.19 0.58
C VAL A 186 -8.21 26.24 1.48
N SER A 187 -7.67 26.68 2.62
CA SER A 187 -7.01 25.80 3.60
C SER A 187 -7.98 24.80 4.22
N THR A 188 -9.22 25.21 4.48
CA THR A 188 -10.31 24.32 4.91
C THR A 188 -10.61 23.26 3.85
N ALA A 189 -10.78 23.66 2.59
CA ALA A 189 -11.02 22.76 1.47
C ALA A 189 -9.83 21.80 1.28
N GLN A 190 -8.61 22.30 1.34
CA GLN A 190 -7.38 21.51 1.26
C GLN A 190 -7.36 20.42 2.33
N SER A 191 -7.57 20.80 3.60
CA SER A 191 -7.62 19.87 4.73
C SER A 191 -8.70 18.79 4.50
N PHE A 192 -9.89 19.18 4.08
CA PHE A 192 -11.00 18.27 3.81
C PHE A 192 -10.69 17.26 2.68
N PHE A 193 -10.20 17.74 1.53
CA PHE A 193 -9.91 16.86 0.39
C PHE A 193 -8.73 15.92 0.66
N PHE A 194 -7.65 16.42 1.28
CA PHE A 194 -6.55 15.54 1.70
C PHE A 194 -7.01 14.54 2.76
N GLY A 195 -7.91 14.95 3.67
CA GLY A 195 -8.50 14.06 4.66
C GLY A 195 -9.27 12.90 4.03
N ILE A 196 -10.19 13.18 3.10
CA ILE A 196 -10.94 12.14 2.39
C ILE A 196 -10.00 11.24 1.59
N GLY A 197 -9.06 11.84 0.85
CA GLY A 197 -8.06 11.10 0.08
C GLY A 197 -7.22 10.18 0.96
N GLY A 198 -6.76 10.68 2.11
CA GLY A 198 -6.00 9.92 3.11
C GLY A 198 -6.79 8.73 3.66
N ILE A 199 -8.08 8.92 3.99
CA ILE A 199 -8.94 7.80 4.45
C ILE A 199 -9.02 6.71 3.38
N VAL A 200 -9.34 7.07 2.13
CA VAL A 200 -9.47 6.12 1.03
C VAL A 200 -8.13 5.40 0.77
N PHE A 201 -7.04 6.16 0.75
CA PHE A 201 -5.70 5.64 0.52
C PHE A 201 -5.24 4.73 1.67
N GLY A 202 -5.46 5.14 2.92
CA GLY A 202 -5.13 4.34 4.10
C GLY A 202 -5.90 3.01 4.17
N LEU A 203 -7.20 3.03 3.89
CA LEU A 203 -8.01 1.80 3.79
C LEU A 203 -7.50 0.88 2.66
N ALA A 204 -7.04 1.46 1.56
CA ALA A 204 -6.45 0.71 0.46
C ALA A 204 -5.09 0.10 0.84
N LEU A 205 -4.25 0.82 1.59
CA LEU A 205 -3.00 0.29 2.12
C LEU A 205 -3.22 -0.92 3.02
N MET A 206 -4.21 -0.87 3.92
CA MET A 206 -4.51 -1.98 4.84
C MET A 206 -4.86 -3.29 4.09
N ARG A 207 -5.36 -3.21 2.85
CA ARG A 207 -5.63 -4.39 2.00
C ARG A 207 -4.38 -5.09 1.49
N LEU A 208 -3.19 -4.47 1.62
CA LEU A 208 -1.91 -5.06 1.24
C LEU A 208 -1.32 -5.98 2.32
N LYS A 209 -2.02 -6.21 3.43
CA LYS A 209 -1.55 -6.97 4.59
C LYS A 209 -1.06 -8.37 4.22
N GLU A 210 -1.82 -9.13 3.47
CA GLU A 210 -1.52 -10.53 3.14
C GLU A 210 -0.13 -10.73 2.52
N PRO A 211 0.27 -10.01 1.43
CA PRO A 211 1.59 -10.20 0.86
C PRO A 211 2.72 -9.51 1.64
N MET A 212 2.41 -8.49 2.48
CA MET A 212 3.41 -7.58 3.06
C MET A 212 3.50 -7.61 4.59
N GLY A 213 2.71 -8.48 5.25
CA GLY A 213 2.66 -8.58 6.70
C GLY A 213 1.93 -7.39 7.36
N LYS A 214 2.40 -6.96 8.54
CA LYS A 214 1.70 -5.95 9.35
C LYS A 214 1.97 -4.48 8.95
N ILE A 215 3.02 -4.21 8.18
CA ILE A 215 3.42 -2.82 7.85
C ILE A 215 2.33 -2.05 7.13
N PRO A 216 1.67 -2.58 6.07
CA PRO A 216 0.58 -1.88 5.40
C PRO A 216 -0.61 -1.60 6.30
N GLU A 217 -0.93 -2.52 7.22
CA GLU A 217 -2.03 -2.37 8.18
C GLU A 217 -1.75 -1.19 9.13
N ILE A 218 -0.53 -1.10 9.66
CA ILE A 218 -0.14 -0.03 10.57
C ILE A 218 -0.03 1.31 9.82
N ALA A 219 0.61 1.33 8.65
CA ALA A 219 0.72 2.53 7.82
C ALA A 219 -0.66 3.07 7.42
N GLY A 220 -1.55 2.17 6.95
CA GLY A 220 -2.91 2.52 6.59
C GLY A 220 -3.74 2.98 7.79
N GLY A 221 -3.54 2.39 8.98
CA GLY A 221 -4.19 2.83 10.21
C GLY A 221 -3.81 4.26 10.59
N PHE A 222 -2.53 4.60 10.58
CA PHE A 222 -2.07 5.96 10.81
C PHE A 222 -2.61 6.94 9.77
N GLU A 223 -2.62 6.56 8.50
CA GLU A 223 -3.15 7.37 7.40
C GLU A 223 -4.65 7.64 7.55
N VAL A 224 -5.44 6.63 7.91
CA VAL A 224 -6.89 6.78 8.15
C VAL A 224 -7.15 7.72 9.33
N VAL A 225 -6.43 7.55 10.45
CA VAL A 225 -6.58 8.43 11.62
C VAL A 225 -6.22 9.87 11.25
N SER A 226 -5.09 10.08 10.57
CA SER A 226 -4.68 11.38 10.06
C SER A 226 -5.76 11.99 9.15
N GLY A 227 -6.28 11.20 8.19
CA GLY A 227 -7.31 11.63 7.27
C GLY A 227 -8.62 12.04 7.96
N ILE A 228 -9.06 11.30 8.99
CA ILE A 228 -10.22 11.69 9.81
C ILE A 228 -9.98 13.04 10.50
N LEU A 229 -8.81 13.23 11.10
CA LEU A 229 -8.46 14.47 11.80
C LEU A 229 -8.39 15.66 10.84
N PHE A 230 -7.84 15.48 9.63
CA PHE A 230 -7.87 16.52 8.58
C PHE A 230 -9.29 16.83 8.09
N THR A 231 -10.14 15.83 7.93
CA THR A 231 -11.54 16.06 7.52
C THR A 231 -12.32 16.87 8.55
N LEU A 232 -11.98 16.74 9.84
CA LEU A 232 -12.54 17.55 10.92
C LEU A 232 -11.94 18.96 11.01
N VAL A 233 -11.06 19.35 10.12
CA VAL A 233 -10.39 20.66 9.94
C VAL A 233 -9.75 21.23 11.22
N PHE A 234 -10.55 21.50 12.25
CA PHE A 234 -10.07 22.07 13.54
C PHE A 234 -9.11 21.15 14.31
N LEU A 235 -9.05 19.85 13.96
CA LEU A 235 -8.11 18.87 14.49
C LEU A 235 -6.95 18.58 13.51
N GLY A 236 -6.84 19.31 12.42
CA GLY A 236 -5.83 19.07 11.37
C GLY A 236 -4.40 19.09 11.89
N GLY A 237 -4.09 19.97 12.84
CA GLY A 237 -2.77 19.99 13.50
C GLY A 237 -2.42 18.68 14.21
N LEU A 238 -3.40 18.01 14.84
CA LEU A 238 -3.20 16.67 15.41
C LEU A 238 -3.04 15.61 14.30
N GLY A 239 -3.68 15.80 13.16
CA GLY A 239 -3.54 14.92 12.00
C GLY A 239 -2.09 14.78 11.54
N LEU A 240 -1.28 15.84 11.60
CA LEU A 240 0.14 15.81 11.24
C LEU A 240 0.95 14.84 12.12
N LEU A 241 0.60 14.66 13.40
CA LEU A 241 1.29 13.72 14.29
C LEU A 241 1.13 12.26 13.82
N PHE A 242 -0.01 11.94 13.22
CA PHE A 242 -0.27 10.62 12.67
C PHE A 242 0.24 10.47 11.22
N LEU A 243 0.28 11.58 10.47
CA LEU A 243 0.78 11.57 9.09
C LEU A 243 2.28 11.29 9.02
N ILE A 244 3.08 11.80 9.97
CA ILE A 244 4.53 11.58 10.03
C ILE A 244 4.87 10.07 10.04
N PRO A 245 4.41 9.26 11.00
CA PRO A 245 4.69 7.83 11.00
C PRO A 245 4.06 7.10 9.80
N ALA A 246 2.90 7.57 9.30
CA ALA A 246 2.29 7.00 8.09
C ALA A 246 3.24 7.11 6.89
N ILE A 247 3.77 8.30 6.60
CA ILE A 247 4.69 8.54 5.46
C ILE A 247 5.97 7.69 5.61
N ILE A 248 6.56 7.62 6.80
CA ILE A 248 7.76 6.80 7.05
C ILE A 248 7.49 5.32 6.72
N LEU A 249 6.36 4.78 7.21
CA LEU A 249 5.97 3.40 6.94
C LEU A 249 5.63 3.15 5.46
N GLN A 250 5.06 4.13 4.78
CA GLN A 250 4.79 4.07 3.34
C GLN A 250 6.09 4.04 2.53
N ILE A 251 7.11 4.82 2.90
CA ILE A 251 8.44 4.77 2.27
C ILE A 251 9.06 3.38 2.44
N ILE A 252 9.02 2.83 3.67
CA ILE A 252 9.52 1.49 3.97
C ILE A 252 8.73 0.44 3.17
N LEU A 253 7.43 0.62 3.00
CA LEU A 253 6.59 -0.29 2.24
C LEU A 253 6.98 -0.32 0.76
N LEU A 254 7.17 0.84 0.11
CA LEU A 254 7.63 0.90 -1.28
C LEU A 254 9.02 0.27 -1.47
N TYR A 255 9.94 0.50 -0.53
CA TYR A 255 11.23 -0.16 -0.53
C TYR A 255 11.09 -1.69 -0.48
N LYS A 256 10.26 -2.22 0.45
CA LYS A 256 10.01 -3.66 0.57
C LYS A 256 9.35 -4.26 -0.67
N ILE A 257 8.39 -3.57 -1.29
CA ILE A 257 7.80 -4.01 -2.56
C ILE A 257 8.87 -4.11 -3.64
N GLY A 258 9.79 -3.15 -3.71
CA GLY A 258 10.91 -3.19 -4.64
C GLY A 258 11.86 -4.37 -4.39
N GLU A 259 12.19 -4.69 -3.13
CA GLU A 259 13.02 -5.85 -2.79
C GLU A 259 12.31 -7.18 -3.11
N MET A 260 10.99 -7.26 -2.86
CA MET A 260 10.21 -8.44 -3.23
C MET A 260 10.24 -8.71 -4.74
N LEU A 261 10.13 -7.65 -5.57
CA LEU A 261 10.27 -7.78 -7.02
C LEU A 261 11.66 -8.26 -7.46
N LYS A 262 12.72 -7.90 -6.75
CA LYS A 262 14.07 -8.37 -7.05
C LYS A 262 14.24 -9.86 -6.81
N THR A 263 13.64 -10.39 -5.73
CA THR A 263 13.71 -11.83 -5.42
C THR A 263 12.99 -12.70 -6.44
N GLU A 264 12.02 -12.15 -7.18
CA GLU A 264 11.30 -12.87 -8.24
C GLU A 264 12.12 -13.07 -9.54
N ILE A 265 13.17 -12.27 -9.73
CA ILE A 265 14.03 -12.33 -10.94
C ILE A 265 15.44 -12.84 -10.68
N SER A 266 15.77 -13.12 -9.39
CA SER A 266 17.06 -13.71 -9.00
C SER A 266 16.99 -15.22 -9.01
#